data_9b1250ec09107a1c5e0d136b7a478e44
#
_entry.id   9b1250ec09107a1c5e0d136b7a478e44
#
_cell.length_a   1.000
_cell.length_b   1.000
_cell.length_c   1.000
_cell.angle_alpha   90.00
_cell.angle_beta   90.00
_cell.angle_gamma   90.00
#
_symmetry.space_group_name_H-M   'P 1'
#
loop_
_entity.id
_entity.type
_entity.pdbx_description
1 polymer ?
#
loop_
_entity_poly.entity_id
_entity_poly.type
_entity_poly.pdbx_seq_one_letter_code
_entity_poly.pdbx_strand_id
1 'polypeptide(L)'
;MKTNYREIEFSAGETIEEAVKELKRHKDLVCGTFNGQILYSDVDDVDSAFKKITGKTKTEFDAEREKEHLEYEESKRKHKEAIPELTKEWIEKGNEILAEKYRETWAKCVPIRLGDLYEGMELKATLDIVKELNAGCELQTAKEIIKGQGHSGMSFGLVCSMVKSFCDRGAEFVSYARS
;
A
#
# COMPACT_ATOMS: atom_id res chain seq x y z
N MET A 1 45.72 -3.49 20.65
CA MET A 1 45.16 -4.80 21.05
C MET A 1 43.84 -4.99 20.29
N LYS A 2 43.62 -6.13 19.64
CA LYS A 2 42.31 -6.43 19.07
C LYS A 2 41.38 -6.81 20.20
N THR A 3 40.34 -6.04 20.45
CA THR A 3 39.30 -6.35 21.43
C THR A 3 38.55 -7.60 20.94
N ASN A 4 38.53 -8.65 21.76
CA ASN A 4 37.93 -9.93 21.39
C ASN A 4 36.49 -9.95 21.92
N TYR A 5 35.52 -9.79 21.02
CA TYR A 5 34.06 -9.87 21.32
C TYR A 5 33.58 -11.31 21.14
N ARG A 6 32.75 -11.76 22.04
CA ARG A 6 31.97 -12.99 21.86
C ARG A 6 30.71 -12.65 21.04
N GLU A 7 30.50 -13.36 19.95
CA GLU A 7 29.31 -13.18 19.09
C GLU A 7 28.08 -13.77 19.75
N ILE A 8 26.97 -13.02 19.65
CA ILE A 8 25.62 -13.47 20.05
C ILE A 8 24.65 -13.31 18.89
N GLU A 9 23.58 -14.09 18.92
CA GLU A 9 22.49 -14.01 17.94
C GLU A 9 21.31 -13.27 18.56
N PHE A 10 20.63 -12.42 17.76
CA PHE A 10 19.39 -11.78 18.14
C PHE A 10 18.19 -12.62 17.68
N SER A 11 17.10 -12.55 18.44
CA SER A 11 15.88 -13.26 18.09
C SER A 11 15.16 -12.60 16.90
N ALA A 12 14.50 -13.39 16.09
CA ALA A 12 13.70 -12.85 14.98
C ALA A 12 12.55 -11.97 15.51
N GLY A 13 12.43 -10.76 14.98
CA GLY A 13 11.39 -9.81 15.35
C GLY A 13 11.77 -8.86 16.50
N GLU A 14 12.99 -8.94 17.04
CA GLU A 14 13.48 -7.96 18.01
C GLU A 14 13.57 -6.55 17.40
N THR A 15 13.34 -5.55 18.24
CA THR A 15 13.56 -4.13 17.92
C THR A 15 15.03 -3.74 18.15
N ILE A 16 15.43 -2.57 17.64
CA ILE A 16 16.79 -2.04 17.87
C ILE A 16 17.06 -1.86 19.39
N GLU A 17 16.07 -1.35 20.13
CA GLU A 17 16.17 -1.17 21.58
C GLU A 17 16.36 -2.49 22.32
N GLU A 18 15.63 -3.54 21.92
CA GLU A 18 15.74 -4.87 22.51
C GLU A 18 17.11 -5.47 22.22
N ALA A 19 17.61 -5.33 21.01
CA ALA A 19 18.94 -5.78 20.63
C ALA A 19 20.04 -5.09 21.46
N VAL A 20 19.97 -3.77 21.63
CA VAL A 20 20.90 -3.02 22.51
C VAL A 20 20.77 -3.45 23.95
N LYS A 21 19.54 -3.65 24.45
CA LYS A 21 19.28 -4.12 25.80
C LYS A 21 19.87 -5.53 26.05
N GLU A 22 19.74 -6.40 25.04
CA GLU A 22 20.32 -7.75 25.12
C GLU A 22 21.84 -7.68 25.20
N LEU A 23 22.51 -6.89 24.35
CA LEU A 23 23.96 -6.66 24.43
C LEU A 23 24.39 -6.19 25.83
N LYS A 24 23.65 -5.25 26.44
CA LYS A 24 23.97 -4.67 27.76
C LYS A 24 23.74 -5.63 28.92
N ARG A 25 23.00 -6.74 28.75
CA ARG A 25 22.81 -7.77 29.78
C ARG A 25 24.06 -8.62 30.03
N HIS A 26 24.94 -8.71 29.05
CA HIS A 26 26.17 -9.49 29.19
C HIS A 26 27.23 -8.74 29.98
N LYS A 27 27.95 -9.46 30.87
CA LYS A 27 29.03 -8.91 31.67
C LYS A 27 30.34 -8.85 30.87
N ASP A 28 30.52 -9.71 29.90
CA ASP A 28 31.62 -9.80 28.96
C ASP A 28 31.33 -8.93 27.71
N LEU A 29 32.40 -8.64 26.96
CA LEU A 29 32.28 -7.92 25.70
C LEU A 29 31.65 -8.82 24.65
N VAL A 30 30.46 -8.42 24.19
CA VAL A 30 29.70 -9.14 23.14
C VAL A 30 29.41 -8.24 21.96
N CYS A 31 29.24 -8.86 20.79
CA CYS A 31 28.71 -8.21 19.61
C CYS A 31 27.67 -9.10 18.94
N GLY A 32 26.81 -8.52 18.08
CA GLY A 32 25.87 -9.26 17.28
C GLY A 32 25.49 -8.50 16.02
N THR A 33 25.08 -9.24 14.99
CA THR A 33 24.63 -8.64 13.72
C THR A 33 23.13 -8.40 13.76
N PHE A 34 22.72 -7.14 13.59
CA PHE A 34 21.32 -6.72 13.54
C PHE A 34 21.08 -5.91 12.26
N ASN A 35 20.14 -6.35 11.41
CA ASN A 35 19.85 -5.73 10.11
C ASN A 35 21.10 -5.42 9.26
N GLY A 36 22.06 -6.35 9.25
CA GLY A 36 23.30 -6.22 8.47
C GLY A 36 24.37 -5.29 9.10
N GLN A 37 24.12 -4.74 10.29
CA GLN A 37 25.06 -3.92 11.06
C GLN A 37 25.55 -4.66 12.30
N ILE A 38 26.85 -4.53 12.61
CA ILE A 38 27.40 -5.11 13.83
C ILE A 38 27.25 -4.10 14.97
N LEU A 39 26.59 -4.53 16.03
CA LEU A 39 26.44 -3.79 17.29
C LEU A 39 27.35 -4.37 18.36
N TYR A 40 27.91 -3.52 19.23
CA TYR A 40 28.87 -3.88 20.28
C TYR A 40 28.37 -3.44 21.65
N SER A 41 28.53 -4.30 22.65
CA SER A 41 28.01 -4.07 24.01
C SER A 41 28.62 -2.87 24.75
N ASP A 42 29.84 -2.51 24.46
CA ASP A 42 30.60 -1.41 25.10
C ASP A 42 30.56 -0.10 24.31
N VAL A 43 30.25 -0.16 23.02
CA VAL A 43 30.29 0.99 22.12
C VAL A 43 28.90 1.52 21.78
N ASP A 44 27.93 0.61 21.53
CA ASP A 44 26.61 0.99 21.03
C ASP A 44 25.61 1.21 22.17
N ASP A 45 25.03 2.40 22.19
CA ASP A 45 23.78 2.72 22.86
C ASP A 45 22.62 2.74 21.85
N VAL A 46 21.41 3.08 22.33
CA VAL A 46 20.21 3.08 21.47
C VAL A 46 20.37 4.05 20.30
N ASP A 47 20.86 5.27 20.55
CA ASP A 47 20.98 6.30 19.50
C ASP A 47 22.06 5.93 18.46
N SER A 48 23.20 5.41 18.90
CA SER A 48 24.25 4.97 17.98
C SER A 48 23.82 3.75 17.15
N ALA A 49 23.06 2.83 17.74
CA ALA A 49 22.50 1.68 17.03
C ALA A 49 21.45 2.13 15.99
N PHE A 50 20.52 3.02 16.36
CA PHE A 50 19.59 3.62 15.41
C PHE A 50 20.31 4.31 14.27
N LYS A 51 21.36 5.12 14.57
CA LYS A 51 22.13 5.84 13.56
C LYS A 51 22.86 4.90 12.61
N LYS A 52 23.42 3.78 13.11
CA LYS A 52 24.08 2.77 12.28
C LYS A 52 23.10 2.06 11.33
N ILE A 53 21.89 1.77 11.80
CA ILE A 53 20.91 0.94 11.09
C ILE A 53 20.04 1.79 10.17
N THR A 54 19.57 2.97 10.65
CA THR A 54 18.57 3.81 9.94
C THR A 54 19.16 5.11 9.38
N GLY A 55 20.37 5.49 9.78
CA GLY A 55 21.00 6.77 9.47
C GLY A 55 20.56 7.93 10.37
N LYS A 56 19.64 7.71 11.33
CA LYS A 56 19.01 8.71 12.22
C LYS A 56 19.15 8.29 13.68
N THR A 57 19.16 9.23 14.60
CA THR A 57 19.01 8.94 16.04
C THR A 57 17.60 8.41 16.32
N LYS A 58 17.39 7.77 17.47
CA LYS A 58 16.05 7.32 17.88
C LYS A 58 15.04 8.47 17.90
N THR A 59 15.41 9.60 18.46
CA THR A 59 14.55 10.78 18.56
C THR A 59 14.13 11.30 17.17
N GLU A 60 15.07 11.38 16.21
CA GLU A 60 14.77 11.78 14.84
C GLU A 60 13.87 10.77 14.12
N PHE A 61 14.11 9.48 14.33
CA PHE A 61 13.31 8.41 13.75
C PHE A 61 11.87 8.41 14.31
N ASP A 62 11.71 8.56 15.64
CA ASP A 62 10.40 8.60 16.27
C ASP A 62 9.61 9.86 15.85
N ALA A 63 10.30 11.02 15.76
CA ALA A 63 9.66 12.26 15.30
C ALA A 63 9.20 12.17 13.83
N GLU A 64 9.96 11.53 12.96
CA GLU A 64 9.57 11.31 11.57
C GLU A 64 8.36 10.37 11.47
N ARG A 65 8.37 9.26 12.20
CA ARG A 65 7.24 8.32 12.24
C ARG A 65 5.97 8.97 12.77
N GLU A 66 6.09 9.79 13.82
CA GLU A 66 4.94 10.53 14.35
C GLU A 66 4.38 11.51 13.32
N LYS A 67 5.27 12.23 12.61
CA LYS A 67 4.86 13.12 11.52
C LYS A 67 4.14 12.36 10.40
N GLU A 68 4.71 11.25 9.93
CA GLU A 68 4.09 10.40 8.91
C GLU A 68 2.72 9.87 9.35
N HIS A 69 2.61 9.48 10.64
CA HIS A 69 1.35 9.02 11.21
C HIS A 69 0.28 10.13 11.21
N LEU A 70 0.64 11.34 11.63
CA LEU A 70 -0.27 12.49 11.62
C LEU A 70 -0.70 12.87 10.20
N GLU A 71 0.22 12.89 9.24
CA GLU A 71 -0.08 13.15 7.83
C GLU A 71 -1.03 12.08 7.25
N TYR A 72 -0.82 10.81 7.59
CA TYR A 72 -1.69 9.71 7.19
C TYR A 72 -3.11 9.85 7.77
N GLU A 73 -3.23 10.12 9.07
CA GLU A 73 -4.53 10.33 9.72
C GLU A 73 -5.27 11.55 9.17
N GLU A 74 -4.55 12.64 8.88
CA GLU A 74 -5.14 13.82 8.24
C GLU A 74 -5.61 13.52 6.82
N SER A 75 -4.84 12.78 6.03
CA SER A 75 -5.22 12.33 4.68
C SER A 75 -6.49 11.49 4.72
N LYS A 76 -6.55 10.52 5.63
CA LYS A 76 -7.75 9.69 5.83
C LYS A 76 -8.99 10.49 6.21
N ARG A 77 -8.82 11.46 7.12
CA ARG A 77 -9.92 12.33 7.52
C ARG A 77 -10.44 13.15 6.33
N LYS A 78 -9.54 13.78 5.57
CA LYS A 78 -9.89 14.55 4.37
C LYS A 78 -10.61 13.68 3.33
N HIS A 79 -10.10 12.48 3.08
CA HIS A 79 -10.76 11.54 2.16
C HIS A 79 -12.18 11.20 2.64
N LYS A 80 -12.33 10.84 3.91
CA LYS A 80 -13.65 10.51 4.50
C LYS A 80 -14.65 11.68 4.39
N GLU A 81 -14.19 12.89 4.60
CA GLU A 81 -15.01 14.11 4.46
C GLU A 81 -15.41 14.36 3.00
N ALA A 82 -14.57 13.98 2.03
CA ALA A 82 -14.81 14.15 0.61
C ALA A 82 -15.72 13.06 0.00
N ILE A 83 -15.93 11.91 0.65
CA ILE A 83 -16.73 10.79 0.11
C ILE A 83 -18.09 11.21 -0.43
N PRO A 84 -18.91 12.04 0.25
CA PRO A 84 -20.22 12.43 -0.27
C PRO A 84 -20.15 13.15 -1.62
N GLU A 85 -19.17 14.02 -1.82
CA GLU A 85 -19.00 14.76 -3.07
C GLU A 85 -18.40 13.89 -4.16
N LEU A 86 -17.37 13.11 -3.84
CA LEU A 86 -16.79 12.11 -4.73
C LEU A 86 -17.82 11.09 -5.19
N THR A 87 -18.75 10.69 -4.30
CA THR A 87 -19.83 9.76 -4.64
C THR A 87 -20.71 10.33 -5.75
N LYS A 88 -21.12 11.60 -5.67
CA LYS A 88 -21.91 12.25 -6.71
C LYS A 88 -21.16 12.29 -8.03
N GLU A 89 -19.91 12.74 -8.00
CA GLU A 89 -19.04 12.84 -9.18
C GLU A 89 -18.90 11.49 -9.89
N TRP A 90 -18.61 10.42 -9.14
CA TRP A 90 -18.42 9.08 -9.72
C TRP A 90 -19.73 8.45 -10.21
N ILE A 91 -20.88 8.77 -9.59
CA ILE A 91 -22.19 8.34 -10.08
C ILE A 91 -22.50 9.04 -11.42
N GLU A 92 -22.25 10.35 -11.53
CA GLU A 92 -22.44 11.10 -12.77
C GLU A 92 -21.56 10.56 -13.90
N LYS A 93 -20.27 10.38 -13.66
CA LYS A 93 -19.34 9.75 -14.63
C LYS A 93 -19.81 8.36 -15.06
N GLY A 94 -20.27 7.55 -14.12
CA GLY A 94 -20.83 6.23 -14.42
C GLY A 94 -22.10 6.31 -15.28
N ASN A 95 -22.99 7.25 -15.01
CA ASN A 95 -24.21 7.44 -15.79
C ASN A 95 -23.96 7.86 -17.25
N GLU A 96 -22.85 8.52 -17.52
CA GLU A 96 -22.44 8.88 -18.90
C GLU A 96 -21.90 7.68 -19.68
N ILE A 97 -21.24 6.73 -19.02
CA ILE A 97 -20.51 5.64 -19.66
C ILE A 97 -21.26 4.31 -19.65
N LEU A 98 -21.93 4.03 -18.52
CA LEU A 98 -22.57 2.73 -18.29
C LEU A 98 -23.93 2.63 -18.94
N ALA A 99 -24.26 1.45 -19.46
CA ALA A 99 -25.61 1.13 -19.89
C ALA A 99 -26.60 1.30 -18.73
N GLU A 100 -27.83 1.72 -19.04
CA GLU A 100 -28.87 2.06 -18.05
C GLU A 100 -29.08 0.96 -16.99
N LYS A 101 -29.07 -0.31 -17.42
CA LYS A 101 -29.21 -1.49 -16.54
C LYS A 101 -28.17 -1.60 -15.43
N TYR A 102 -27.01 -0.92 -15.56
CA TYR A 102 -25.92 -0.95 -14.58
C TYR A 102 -25.90 0.25 -13.63
N ARG A 103 -26.59 1.35 -13.97
CA ARG A 103 -26.47 2.64 -13.25
C ARG A 103 -26.91 2.56 -11.79
N GLU A 104 -28.02 1.87 -11.51
CA GLU A 104 -28.48 1.71 -10.13
C GLU A 104 -27.47 0.92 -9.27
N THR A 105 -26.93 -0.16 -9.80
CA THR A 105 -25.94 -0.98 -9.11
C THR A 105 -24.63 -0.21 -8.92
N TRP A 106 -24.22 0.58 -9.93
CA TRP A 106 -23.07 1.46 -9.85
C TRP A 106 -23.25 2.50 -8.74
N ALA A 107 -24.37 3.18 -8.68
CA ALA A 107 -24.66 4.17 -7.66
C ALA A 107 -24.62 3.61 -6.23
N LYS A 108 -25.02 2.35 -6.04
CA LYS A 108 -24.87 1.65 -4.75
C LYS A 108 -23.44 1.22 -4.45
N CYS A 109 -22.67 0.88 -5.49
CA CYS A 109 -21.30 0.40 -5.37
C CYS A 109 -20.30 1.52 -5.05
N VAL A 110 -20.43 2.68 -5.68
CA VAL A 110 -19.48 3.81 -5.56
C VAL A 110 -19.17 4.21 -4.12
N PRO A 111 -20.14 4.51 -3.23
CA PRO A 111 -19.82 4.93 -1.86
C PRO A 111 -19.13 3.83 -1.06
N ILE A 112 -19.41 2.56 -1.34
CA ILE A 112 -18.75 1.41 -0.70
C ILE A 112 -17.28 1.36 -1.12
N ARG A 113 -17.02 1.55 -2.42
CA ARG A 113 -15.65 1.53 -2.97
C ARG A 113 -14.82 2.72 -2.51
N LEU A 114 -15.41 3.91 -2.40
CA LEU A 114 -14.75 5.10 -1.87
C LEU A 114 -14.44 4.98 -0.37
N GLY A 115 -15.25 4.25 0.39
CA GLY A 115 -15.08 4.06 1.83
C GLY A 115 -14.23 2.86 2.22
N ASP A 116 -13.76 2.05 1.28
CA ASP A 116 -12.94 0.88 1.59
C ASP A 116 -11.43 1.18 1.62
N LEU A 117 -10.63 0.13 1.87
CA LEU A 117 -9.17 0.23 1.96
C LEU A 117 -8.50 0.79 0.69
N TYR A 118 -9.15 0.67 -0.46
CA TYR A 118 -8.60 1.09 -1.76
C TYR A 118 -9.08 2.47 -2.19
N GLU A 119 -9.95 3.13 -1.40
CA GLU A 119 -10.40 4.52 -1.59
C GLU A 119 -10.90 4.81 -3.02
N GLY A 120 -11.49 3.79 -3.67
CA GLY A 120 -12.05 3.90 -5.02
C GLY A 120 -11.02 3.95 -6.15
N MET A 121 -9.77 3.55 -5.92
CA MET A 121 -8.69 3.58 -6.93
C MET A 121 -9.04 2.86 -8.23
N GLU A 122 -9.92 1.86 -8.18
CA GLU A 122 -10.34 1.06 -9.33
C GLU A 122 -11.44 1.71 -10.17
N LEU A 123 -12.16 2.71 -9.65
CA LEU A 123 -13.32 3.32 -10.32
C LEU A 123 -12.95 3.90 -11.69
N LYS A 124 -11.84 4.63 -11.75
CA LYS A 124 -11.36 5.24 -12.99
C LYS A 124 -11.03 4.18 -14.05
N ALA A 125 -10.22 3.20 -13.70
CA ALA A 125 -9.82 2.14 -14.63
C ALA A 125 -11.04 1.36 -15.12
N THR A 126 -12.01 1.09 -14.25
CA THR A 126 -13.25 0.42 -14.59
C THR A 126 -14.02 1.20 -15.67
N LEU A 127 -14.26 2.48 -15.45
CA LEU A 127 -15.01 3.30 -16.41
C LEU A 127 -14.26 3.48 -17.74
N ASP A 128 -12.94 3.70 -17.69
CA ASP A 128 -12.12 3.83 -18.90
C ASP A 128 -12.18 2.54 -19.75
N ILE A 129 -12.07 1.38 -19.12
CA ILE A 129 -12.15 0.08 -19.81
C ILE A 129 -13.55 -0.16 -20.35
N VAL A 130 -14.61 0.10 -19.55
CA VAL A 130 -15.99 -0.08 -20.02
C VAL A 130 -16.31 0.82 -21.20
N LYS A 131 -15.84 2.07 -21.18
CA LYS A 131 -15.98 3.01 -22.29
C LYS A 131 -15.37 2.46 -23.58
N GLU A 132 -14.14 1.97 -23.52
CA GLU A 132 -13.43 1.40 -24.67
C GLU A 132 -14.10 0.12 -25.18
N LEU A 133 -14.49 -0.79 -24.26
CA LEU A 133 -15.20 -2.01 -24.63
C LEU A 133 -16.55 -1.74 -25.29
N ASN A 134 -17.30 -0.72 -24.82
CA ASN A 134 -18.55 -0.29 -25.41
C ASN A 134 -18.36 0.37 -26.79
N ALA A 135 -17.21 1.02 -27.01
CA ALA A 135 -16.80 1.53 -28.31
C ALA A 135 -16.34 0.44 -29.31
N GLY A 136 -16.26 -0.81 -28.86
CA GLY A 136 -15.90 -1.95 -29.71
C GLY A 136 -14.39 -2.17 -29.86
N CYS A 137 -13.55 -1.61 -28.99
CA CYS A 137 -12.09 -1.81 -29.04
C CYS A 137 -11.70 -3.30 -28.84
N GLU A 138 -10.46 -3.61 -29.24
CA GLU A 138 -9.86 -4.91 -28.99
C GLU A 138 -9.56 -5.10 -27.48
N LEU A 139 -9.64 -6.34 -27.01
CA LEU A 139 -9.41 -6.68 -25.59
C LEU A 139 -7.98 -6.32 -25.14
N GLN A 140 -7.00 -6.37 -26.05
CA GLN A 140 -5.63 -5.97 -25.77
C GLN A 140 -5.56 -4.47 -25.40
N THR A 141 -6.24 -3.59 -26.11
CA THR A 141 -6.29 -2.16 -25.79
C THR A 141 -6.87 -1.92 -24.40
N ALA A 142 -7.96 -2.61 -24.06
CA ALA A 142 -8.54 -2.53 -22.71
C ALA A 142 -7.58 -3.08 -21.62
N LYS A 143 -6.79 -4.15 -21.91
CA LYS A 143 -5.77 -4.68 -20.99
C LYS A 143 -4.63 -3.69 -20.76
N GLU A 144 -4.26 -2.91 -21.74
CA GLU A 144 -3.21 -1.87 -21.63
C GLU A 144 -3.61 -0.73 -20.70
N ILE A 145 -4.90 -0.40 -20.59
CA ILE A 145 -5.39 0.60 -19.64
C ILE A 145 -5.07 0.20 -18.19
N ILE A 146 -5.29 -1.08 -17.82
CA ILE A 146 -4.97 -1.57 -16.47
C ILE A 146 -3.49 -1.36 -16.17
N LYS A 147 -2.62 -1.77 -17.10
CA LYS A 147 -1.17 -1.62 -16.95
C LYS A 147 -0.73 -0.16 -16.91
N GLY A 148 -1.28 0.66 -17.82
CA GLY A 148 -0.96 2.08 -17.91
C GLY A 148 -1.36 2.88 -16.66
N GLN A 149 -2.38 2.42 -15.92
CA GLN A 149 -2.81 3.01 -14.65
C GLN A 149 -2.16 2.34 -13.43
N GLY A 150 -1.19 1.43 -13.62
CA GLY A 150 -0.39 0.84 -12.54
C GLY A 150 -1.09 -0.24 -11.72
N HIS A 151 -2.25 -0.76 -12.16
CA HIS A 151 -2.95 -1.81 -11.44
C HIS A 151 -2.26 -3.17 -11.60
N SER A 152 -1.93 -3.80 -10.47
CA SER A 152 -1.31 -5.13 -10.39
C SER A 152 -1.82 -5.90 -9.16
N GLY A 153 -1.60 -7.21 -9.10
CA GLY A 153 -1.98 -8.04 -7.96
C GLY A 153 -3.46 -7.89 -7.58
N MET A 154 -3.73 -7.48 -6.35
CA MET A 154 -5.10 -7.32 -5.84
C MET A 154 -5.88 -6.22 -6.56
N SER A 155 -5.27 -5.08 -6.86
CA SER A 155 -5.93 -3.99 -7.57
C SER A 155 -6.31 -4.37 -9.01
N PHE A 156 -5.48 -5.16 -9.70
CA PHE A 156 -5.84 -5.76 -10.99
C PHE A 156 -7.07 -6.66 -10.88
N GLY A 157 -7.12 -7.53 -9.86
CA GLY A 157 -8.25 -8.41 -9.61
C GLY A 157 -9.55 -7.62 -9.34
N LEU A 158 -9.44 -6.51 -8.64
CA LEU A 158 -10.55 -5.64 -8.30
C LEU A 158 -11.11 -4.93 -9.54
N VAL A 159 -10.26 -4.33 -10.38
CA VAL A 159 -10.66 -3.74 -11.68
C VAL A 159 -11.34 -4.79 -12.57
N CYS A 160 -10.77 -5.99 -12.70
CA CYS A 160 -11.38 -7.07 -13.46
C CYS A 160 -12.78 -7.44 -12.94
N SER A 161 -12.96 -7.52 -11.63
CA SER A 161 -14.26 -7.81 -11.00
C SER A 161 -15.28 -6.72 -11.30
N MET A 162 -14.88 -5.46 -11.21
CA MET A 162 -15.74 -4.31 -11.51
C MET A 162 -16.14 -4.29 -12.99
N VAL A 163 -15.17 -4.43 -13.93
CA VAL A 163 -15.47 -4.48 -15.37
C VAL A 163 -16.45 -5.61 -15.70
N LYS A 164 -16.28 -6.80 -15.08
CA LYS A 164 -17.20 -7.92 -15.25
C LYS A 164 -18.62 -7.57 -14.80
N SER A 165 -18.76 -6.78 -13.76
CA SER A 165 -20.06 -6.42 -13.19
C SER A 165 -20.77 -5.31 -13.95
N PHE A 166 -20.04 -4.46 -14.69
CA PHE A 166 -20.59 -3.23 -15.28
C PHE A 166 -20.46 -3.14 -16.81
N CYS A 167 -20.06 -4.23 -17.48
CA CYS A 167 -19.92 -4.29 -18.94
C CYS A 167 -20.42 -5.60 -19.51
N ASP A 168 -21.15 -5.56 -20.62
CA ASP A 168 -21.65 -6.76 -21.32
C ASP A 168 -20.51 -7.65 -21.83
N ARG A 169 -19.41 -7.04 -22.29
CA ARG A 169 -18.18 -7.73 -22.70
C ARG A 169 -17.25 -8.00 -21.52
N GLY A 170 -17.65 -7.72 -20.29
CA GLY A 170 -16.79 -7.80 -19.11
C GLY A 170 -16.29 -9.21 -18.83
N ALA A 171 -17.10 -10.24 -19.01
CA ALA A 171 -16.68 -11.64 -18.82
C ALA A 171 -15.64 -12.06 -19.85
N GLU A 172 -15.81 -11.69 -21.13
CA GLU A 172 -14.86 -11.91 -22.23
C GLU A 172 -13.53 -11.22 -21.92
N PHE A 173 -13.58 -9.95 -21.54
CA PHE A 173 -12.42 -9.17 -21.16
C PHE A 173 -11.63 -9.80 -20.00
N VAL A 174 -12.30 -10.20 -18.92
CA VAL A 174 -11.64 -10.79 -17.75
C VAL A 174 -10.96 -12.12 -18.10
N SER A 175 -11.58 -12.96 -18.95
CA SER A 175 -10.97 -14.19 -19.45
C SER A 175 -9.68 -13.89 -20.22
N TYR A 176 -9.71 -12.90 -21.10
CA TYR A 176 -8.52 -12.47 -21.87
C TYR A 176 -7.45 -11.82 -20.98
N ALA A 177 -7.84 -10.95 -20.04
CA ALA A 177 -6.89 -10.20 -19.23
C ALA A 177 -6.07 -11.11 -18.28
N ARG A 178 -6.64 -12.27 -17.90
CA ARG A 178 -6.00 -13.25 -17.01
C ARG A 178 -5.19 -14.32 -17.73
N SER A 179 -5.35 -14.45 -19.06
CA SER A 179 -4.50 -15.31 -19.88
C SER A 179 -3.15 -14.62 -20.17
#